data_fb64fcb6f1520be775ee504f41acea41
#
_entry.id   fb64fcb6f1520be775ee504f41acea41
#
_cell.length_a   1.000
_cell.length_b   1.000
_cell.length_c   1.000
_cell.angle_alpha   90.00
_cell.angle_beta   90.00
_cell.angle_gamma   90.00
#
_symmetry.space_group_name_H-M   'P 1'
#
loop_
_entity.id
_entity.type
_entity.pdbx_description
1 polymer ?
#
loop_
_entity_poly.entity_id
_entity_poly.type
_entity_poly.pdbx_seq_one_letter_code
_entity_poly.pdbx_strand_id
1 'polypeptide(L)'
;CTFKIPSGALLDYSGNPYQGLTLNFKIMEEAITPKLFDVIVDPNGKGDYTNIQDAIDAVPSNRTEPYLIFVANGTYEEFINVPKIKPFIHLIGQDKEKTIIARKLTSASNATGDGGEEAWQYSWRNEANQSQRFQEAVTMIYATDFYAENISFVNTWGTEKLIGPMAEAMYTANDRIAFYNCKFRSFQDTWQTKVQSSSENGINARHYASDCWIEGAVDYFYGNGNVLIENTTLYNVRYGSVITAANHTTGTNWGYVFNNCTVDGINKVDPDKYGTESLDYQPSKGTAQTLGRPWQNNPITVFLNTKLKFDI
;
A
#
# COMPACT_ATOMS: atom_id res chain seq x y z
N CYS A 1 -18.89 35.69 24.62
CA CYS A 1 -17.76 36.55 25.01
C CYS A 1 -17.52 37.63 23.94
N THR A 2 -17.06 38.80 24.38
CA THR A 2 -16.72 39.88 23.48
C THR A 2 -15.33 40.38 23.81
N PHE A 3 -14.49 40.42 22.80
CA PHE A 3 -13.18 41.11 22.88
C PHE A 3 -13.30 42.44 22.16
N LYS A 4 -12.90 43.51 22.85
CA LYS A 4 -13.02 44.87 22.30
C LYS A 4 -11.71 45.64 22.42
N ILE A 5 -11.24 46.19 21.32
CA ILE A 5 -10.22 47.22 21.33
C ILE A 5 -10.98 48.55 21.05
N PRO A 6 -11.01 49.46 22.03
CA PRO A 6 -11.68 50.76 21.81
C PRO A 6 -11.00 51.57 20.69
N SER A 7 -11.75 52.39 20.03
CA SER A 7 -11.18 53.37 19.09
C SER A 7 -10.16 54.26 19.79
N GLY A 8 -9.02 54.45 19.19
CA GLY A 8 -7.92 55.25 19.77
C GLY A 8 -7.07 54.57 20.80
N ALA A 9 -7.37 53.30 21.19
CA ALA A 9 -6.56 52.53 22.14
C ALA A 9 -5.17 52.17 21.59
N LEU A 10 -5.04 52.12 20.26
CA LEU A 10 -3.79 51.87 19.54
C LEU A 10 -3.56 53.03 18.56
N LEU A 11 -2.29 53.42 18.41
CA LEU A 11 -1.86 54.41 17.40
C LEU A 11 -0.89 53.73 16.43
N ASP A 12 -0.93 54.15 15.18
CA ASP A 12 0.12 53.75 14.24
C ASP A 12 1.43 54.54 14.50
N TYR A 13 2.45 54.24 13.74
CA TYR A 13 3.77 54.89 13.88
C TYR A 13 3.71 56.42 13.59
N SER A 14 2.70 56.92 12.93
CA SER A 14 2.47 58.31 12.59
C SER A 14 1.52 59.00 13.58
N GLY A 15 1.07 58.29 14.62
CA GLY A 15 0.18 58.81 15.66
C GLY A 15 -1.30 58.76 15.30
N ASN A 16 -1.70 58.14 14.17
CA ASN A 16 -3.10 58.01 13.80
C ASN A 16 -3.81 56.96 14.64
N PRO A 17 -4.99 57.24 15.18
CA PRO A 17 -5.71 56.33 16.02
C PRO A 17 -6.32 55.14 15.21
N TYR A 18 -6.16 53.92 15.71
CA TYR A 18 -6.87 52.75 15.23
C TYR A 18 -8.37 52.88 15.50
N GLN A 19 -9.20 52.57 14.51
CA GLN A 19 -10.65 52.75 14.60
C GLN A 19 -11.34 51.85 15.66
N GLY A 20 -10.63 50.91 16.19
CA GLY A 20 -11.13 49.93 17.16
C GLY A 20 -11.63 48.66 16.49
N LEU A 21 -11.80 47.62 17.33
CA LEU A 21 -12.27 46.29 16.89
C LEU A 21 -13.19 45.72 17.96
N THR A 22 -14.28 45.13 17.53
CA THR A 22 -15.14 44.33 18.41
C THR A 22 -15.27 42.91 17.81
N LEU A 23 -14.79 41.92 18.51
CA LEU A 23 -14.96 40.51 18.16
C LEU A 23 -15.92 39.86 19.16
N ASN A 24 -16.99 39.29 18.65
CA ASN A 24 -17.91 38.47 19.42
C ASN A 24 -17.59 37.01 19.13
N PHE A 25 -17.36 36.21 20.17
CA PHE A 25 -17.11 34.77 20.04
C PHE A 25 -17.87 34.02 21.14
N LYS A 26 -18.26 32.81 20.83
CA LYS A 26 -18.88 31.89 21.76
C LYS A 26 -17.80 30.99 22.35
N ILE A 27 -17.68 30.95 23.66
CA ILE A 27 -16.86 29.95 24.33
C ILE A 27 -17.65 28.63 24.24
N MET A 28 -17.01 27.59 23.78
CA MET A 28 -17.58 26.25 23.79
C MET A 28 -17.63 25.76 25.23
N GLU A 29 -18.76 25.20 25.63
CA GLU A 29 -18.95 24.68 26.99
C GLU A 29 -18.13 23.41 27.25
N GLU A 30 -17.77 22.70 26.19
CA GLU A 30 -16.83 21.57 26.24
C GLU A 30 -15.57 21.90 25.44
N ALA A 31 -14.40 21.66 26.04
CA ALA A 31 -13.15 21.70 25.34
C ALA A 31 -13.16 20.56 24.31
N ILE A 32 -13.27 20.89 23.02
CA ILE A 32 -12.97 19.93 21.97
C ILE A 32 -11.47 19.66 22.10
N THR A 33 -11.12 18.51 22.63
CA THR A 33 -9.77 17.99 22.49
C THR A 33 -9.55 17.70 21.01
N PRO A 34 -8.65 18.39 20.32
CA PRO A 34 -8.41 18.09 18.90
C PRO A 34 -7.98 16.63 18.78
N LYS A 35 -8.79 15.82 18.11
CA LYS A 35 -8.37 14.47 17.73
C LYS A 35 -7.43 14.61 16.53
N LEU A 36 -6.20 14.13 16.68
CA LEU A 36 -5.25 14.06 15.56
C LEU A 36 -5.72 13.02 14.53
N PHE A 37 -6.39 11.96 14.99
CA PHE A 37 -6.92 10.86 14.19
C PHE A 37 -8.41 10.69 14.49
N ASP A 38 -9.16 10.20 13.50
CA ASP A 38 -10.58 9.87 13.68
C ASP A 38 -10.74 8.68 14.61
N VAL A 39 -9.93 7.64 14.41
CA VAL A 39 -9.89 6.44 15.27
C VAL A 39 -8.46 5.93 15.45
N ILE A 40 -8.27 5.17 16.52
CA ILE A 40 -7.03 4.50 16.89
C ILE A 40 -7.26 2.99 16.92
N VAL A 41 -6.42 2.25 16.20
CA VAL A 41 -6.33 0.78 16.26
C VAL A 41 -5.13 0.42 17.12
N ASP A 42 -5.35 -0.33 18.20
CA ASP A 42 -4.29 -0.84 19.09
C ASP A 42 -4.60 -2.30 19.44
N PRO A 43 -3.73 -3.26 19.10
CA PRO A 43 -3.97 -4.69 19.33
C PRO A 43 -4.02 -5.05 20.82
N ASN A 44 -3.55 -4.13 21.69
CA ASN A 44 -3.60 -4.30 23.13
C ASN A 44 -4.86 -3.71 23.79
N GLY A 45 -5.83 -3.27 22.98
CA GLY A 45 -7.11 -2.73 23.44
C GLY A 45 -7.06 -1.33 24.05
N LYS A 46 -6.02 -0.53 23.69
CA LYS A 46 -5.88 0.87 24.13
C LYS A 46 -6.42 1.88 23.11
N GLY A 47 -6.95 1.39 21.99
CA GLY A 47 -7.56 2.17 20.93
C GLY A 47 -9.08 1.99 20.87
N ASP A 48 -9.68 2.55 19.82
CA ASP A 48 -11.10 2.39 19.52
C ASP A 48 -11.40 0.98 18.96
N TYR A 49 -10.41 0.37 18.30
CA TYR A 49 -10.47 -0.98 17.69
C TYR A 49 -9.21 -1.76 18.03
N THR A 50 -9.32 -3.09 18.02
CA THR A 50 -8.17 -4.00 18.20
C THR A 50 -7.64 -4.56 16.88
N ASN A 51 -8.43 -4.47 15.81
CA ASN A 51 -8.04 -4.88 14.46
C ASN A 51 -8.35 -3.78 13.43
N ILE A 52 -7.65 -3.83 12.32
CA ILE A 52 -7.70 -2.77 11.29
C ILE A 52 -8.96 -2.90 10.45
N GLN A 53 -9.38 -4.13 10.14
CA GLN A 53 -10.54 -4.33 9.27
C GLN A 53 -11.83 -3.80 9.91
N ASP A 54 -12.03 -3.99 11.21
CA ASP A 54 -13.21 -3.45 11.92
C ASP A 54 -13.22 -1.92 11.89
N ALA A 55 -12.05 -1.29 12.04
CA ALA A 55 -11.94 0.16 11.90
C ALA A 55 -12.32 0.62 10.47
N ILE A 56 -11.84 -0.07 9.43
CA ILE A 56 -12.21 0.20 8.03
C ILE A 56 -13.70 0.00 7.81
N ASP A 57 -14.29 -1.08 8.35
CA ASP A 57 -15.71 -1.39 8.19
C ASP A 57 -16.63 -0.35 8.86
N ALA A 58 -16.16 0.29 9.91
CA ALA A 58 -16.85 1.36 10.59
C ALA A 58 -16.79 2.72 9.86
N VAL A 59 -15.85 2.92 8.94
CA VAL A 59 -15.75 4.18 8.17
C VAL A 59 -17.04 4.41 7.37
N PRO A 60 -17.66 5.61 7.43
CA PRO A 60 -18.83 5.92 6.60
C PRO A 60 -18.53 5.78 5.11
N SER A 61 -19.47 5.26 4.33
CA SER A 61 -19.34 5.12 2.88
C SER A 61 -19.42 6.47 2.16
N ASN A 62 -18.86 6.52 0.93
CA ASN A 62 -18.94 7.66 0.01
C ASN A 62 -18.43 8.99 0.61
N ARG A 63 -17.36 8.91 1.35
CA ARG A 63 -16.70 10.09 1.91
C ARG A 63 -16.07 10.94 0.80
N THR A 64 -15.90 12.22 1.10
CA THR A 64 -15.21 13.19 0.22
C THR A 64 -14.00 13.84 0.92
N GLU A 65 -13.74 13.45 2.16
CA GLU A 65 -12.66 13.96 3.00
C GLU A 65 -11.94 12.80 3.68
N PRO A 66 -10.64 12.92 3.96
CA PRO A 66 -9.86 11.89 4.63
C PRO A 66 -10.47 11.43 5.95
N TYR A 67 -10.37 10.13 6.19
CA TYR A 67 -10.64 9.50 7.47
C TYR A 67 -9.34 8.87 7.96
N LEU A 68 -8.80 9.42 9.04
CA LEU A 68 -7.48 9.09 9.55
C LEU A 68 -7.58 7.97 10.58
N ILE A 69 -7.06 6.80 10.23
CA ILE A 69 -6.98 5.64 11.11
C ILE A 69 -5.52 5.50 11.56
N PHE A 70 -5.24 5.80 12.82
CA PHE A 70 -3.93 5.52 13.39
C PHE A 70 -3.83 4.04 13.76
N VAL A 71 -2.71 3.41 13.37
CA VAL A 71 -2.45 2.00 13.64
C VAL A 71 -1.20 1.88 14.52
N ALA A 72 -1.40 1.52 15.78
CA ALA A 72 -0.32 1.35 16.76
C ALA A 72 0.61 0.19 16.38
N ASN A 73 1.80 0.16 16.95
CA ASN A 73 2.74 -0.95 16.77
C ASN A 73 2.11 -2.29 17.18
N GLY A 74 2.24 -3.28 16.33
CA GLY A 74 1.75 -4.64 16.53
C GLY A 74 1.76 -5.43 15.24
N THR A 75 1.61 -6.74 15.34
CA THR A 75 1.36 -7.61 14.20
C THR A 75 -0.13 -7.89 14.14
N TYR A 76 -0.74 -7.49 13.04
CA TYR A 76 -2.16 -7.66 12.73
C TYR A 76 -2.29 -8.83 11.75
N GLU A 77 -2.69 -10.00 12.26
CA GLU A 77 -2.87 -11.22 11.46
C GLU A 77 -4.24 -11.24 10.79
N GLU A 78 -4.45 -10.33 9.86
CA GLU A 78 -5.75 -10.13 9.21
C GLU A 78 -5.61 -9.97 7.69
N PHE A 79 -6.70 -10.25 6.99
CA PHE A 79 -6.89 -9.81 5.62
C PHE A 79 -7.54 -8.42 5.64
N ILE A 80 -7.00 -7.53 4.82
CA ILE A 80 -7.55 -6.18 4.67
C ILE A 80 -8.25 -6.04 3.32
N ASN A 81 -9.47 -5.52 3.36
CA ASN A 81 -10.21 -5.16 2.17
C ASN A 81 -10.77 -3.74 2.32
N VAL A 82 -10.36 -2.84 1.44
CA VAL A 82 -10.90 -1.49 1.35
C VAL A 82 -11.84 -1.41 0.15
N PRO A 83 -13.16 -1.54 0.34
CA PRO A 83 -14.10 -1.63 -0.76
C PRO A 83 -14.29 -0.28 -1.46
N LYS A 84 -14.70 -0.32 -2.73
CA LYS A 84 -14.88 0.87 -3.59
C LYS A 84 -15.75 1.97 -2.96
N ILE A 85 -16.71 1.59 -2.12
CA ILE A 85 -17.64 2.53 -1.46
C ILE A 85 -17.01 3.27 -0.26
N LYS A 86 -15.75 2.99 0.09
CA LYS A 86 -15.04 3.62 1.21
C LYS A 86 -13.80 4.39 0.75
N PRO A 87 -13.98 5.45 -0.07
CA PRO A 87 -12.88 6.31 -0.46
C PRO A 87 -12.34 7.13 0.71
N PHE A 88 -11.16 7.73 0.52
CA PHE A 88 -10.51 8.63 1.47
C PHE A 88 -10.12 7.96 2.81
N ILE A 89 -9.84 6.67 2.82
CA ILE A 89 -9.24 6.02 3.99
C ILE A 89 -7.73 6.26 4.00
N HIS A 90 -7.24 6.79 5.11
CA HIS A 90 -5.81 6.98 5.36
C HIS A 90 -5.38 6.13 6.56
N LEU A 91 -4.52 5.15 6.34
CA LEU A 91 -3.93 4.29 7.37
C LEU A 91 -2.56 4.85 7.77
N ILE A 92 -2.42 5.29 9.02
CA ILE A 92 -1.21 5.91 9.54
C ILE A 92 -0.58 4.99 10.57
N GLY A 93 0.42 4.21 10.17
CA GLY A 93 1.17 3.35 11.07
C GLY A 93 2.09 4.14 12.00
N GLN A 94 2.31 3.61 13.18
CA GLN A 94 3.21 4.22 14.16
C GLN A 94 4.68 4.08 13.74
N ASP A 95 5.08 2.92 13.24
CA ASP A 95 6.46 2.60 12.83
C ASP A 95 6.43 1.44 11.85
N LYS A 96 6.95 1.63 10.64
CA LYS A 96 6.90 0.59 9.57
C LYS A 96 7.58 -0.72 9.91
N GLU A 97 8.52 -0.72 10.84
CA GLU A 97 9.20 -1.94 11.28
C GLU A 97 8.39 -2.73 12.33
N LYS A 98 7.38 -2.10 12.92
CA LYS A 98 6.62 -2.64 14.04
C LYS A 98 5.11 -2.63 13.83
N THR A 99 4.60 -1.84 12.88
CA THR A 99 3.19 -1.87 12.48
C THR A 99 3.08 -2.78 11.26
N ILE A 100 2.69 -4.03 11.47
CA ILE A 100 2.79 -5.09 10.48
C ILE A 100 1.42 -5.70 10.24
N ILE A 101 0.93 -5.61 9.02
CA ILE A 101 -0.23 -6.36 8.53
C ILE A 101 0.30 -7.61 7.86
N ALA A 102 0.02 -8.78 8.41
CA ALA A 102 0.57 -10.04 7.96
C ALA A 102 -0.48 -11.14 7.88
N ARG A 103 -0.48 -11.90 6.80
CA ARG A 103 -1.30 -13.10 6.68
C ARG A 103 -0.64 -14.09 5.73
N LYS A 104 -0.96 -15.34 5.90
CA LYS A 104 -0.50 -16.42 5.02
C LYS A 104 -1.53 -16.63 3.91
N LEU A 105 -1.09 -16.45 2.66
CA LEU A 105 -1.94 -16.57 1.48
C LEU A 105 -1.15 -17.08 0.29
N THR A 106 -1.73 -17.99 -0.48
CA THR A 106 -1.19 -18.42 -1.78
C THR A 106 -2.31 -18.70 -2.78
N SER A 107 -2.07 -18.44 -4.05
CA SER A 107 -3.01 -18.69 -5.14
C SER A 107 -3.15 -20.15 -5.53
N ALA A 108 -2.36 -21.06 -4.97
CA ALA A 108 -2.45 -22.48 -5.30
C ALA A 108 -3.72 -23.10 -4.75
N SER A 109 -4.71 -23.28 -5.59
CA SER A 109 -5.91 -24.06 -5.29
C SER A 109 -5.62 -25.54 -4.96
N ASN A 110 -4.39 -25.99 -5.19
CA ASN A 110 -3.94 -27.38 -5.01
C ASN A 110 -2.79 -27.53 -3.99
N ALA A 111 -2.41 -26.49 -3.29
CA ALA A 111 -1.40 -26.58 -2.24
C ALA A 111 -1.99 -27.32 -1.05
N THR A 112 -1.88 -28.62 -1.08
CA THR A 112 -2.21 -29.50 0.05
C THR A 112 -1.41 -29.05 1.27
N GLY A 113 -2.07 -28.49 2.24
CA GLY A 113 -1.68 -28.58 3.63
C GLY A 113 -1.21 -27.34 4.35
N ASP A 114 -0.72 -26.26 3.72
CA ASP A 114 -0.09 -25.16 4.47
C ASP A 114 -0.59 -23.75 4.12
N GLY A 115 -1.89 -23.52 4.14
CA GLY A 115 -2.44 -22.16 4.12
C GLY A 115 -2.98 -21.67 2.77
N GLY A 116 -2.98 -22.52 1.73
CA GLY A 116 -3.64 -22.21 0.46
C GLY A 116 -5.16 -22.32 0.51
N GLU A 117 -5.70 -23.15 1.38
CA GLU A 117 -7.15 -23.40 1.45
C GLU A 117 -7.94 -22.28 2.14
N GLU A 118 -7.38 -21.64 3.17
CA GLU A 118 -8.11 -20.60 3.90
C GLU A 118 -8.41 -19.37 3.06
N ALA A 119 -7.48 -18.98 2.20
CA ALA A 119 -7.57 -17.73 1.48
C ALA A 119 -8.54 -17.76 0.31
N TRP A 120 -8.58 -18.84 -0.46
CA TRP A 120 -9.54 -19.01 -1.55
C TRP A 120 -10.97 -19.20 -1.05
N GLN A 121 -11.15 -19.63 0.19
CA GLN A 121 -12.44 -19.80 0.85
C GLN A 121 -12.88 -18.56 1.62
N TYR A 122 -11.99 -17.59 1.85
CA TYR A 122 -12.34 -16.35 2.53
C TYR A 122 -13.16 -15.45 1.60
N SER A 123 -14.46 -15.72 1.57
CA SER A 123 -15.39 -14.86 0.86
C SER A 123 -15.79 -13.70 1.75
N TRP A 124 -15.40 -12.49 1.38
CA TRP A 124 -15.95 -11.29 1.99
C TRP A 124 -17.46 -11.24 1.76
N ARG A 125 -18.23 -11.39 2.80
CA ARG A 125 -19.64 -11.05 2.78
C ARG A 125 -19.75 -9.55 2.89
N ASN A 126 -19.89 -8.91 1.75
CA ASN A 126 -20.28 -7.52 1.75
C ASN A 126 -21.80 -7.45 1.98
N GLU A 127 -22.23 -6.80 3.06
CA GLU A 127 -23.63 -6.62 3.44
C GLU A 127 -24.47 -5.89 2.38
N ALA A 128 -23.85 -5.32 1.36
CA ALA A 128 -24.49 -4.53 0.31
C ALA A 128 -24.59 -5.25 -1.04
N ASN A 129 -25.04 -6.49 -1.13
CA ASN A 129 -25.36 -7.18 -2.39
C ASN A 129 -24.22 -7.33 -3.42
N GLN A 130 -22.97 -7.32 -3.01
CA GLN A 130 -21.87 -7.56 -3.94
C GLN A 130 -21.49 -9.05 -3.95
N SER A 131 -21.25 -9.56 -5.15
CA SER A 131 -20.75 -10.92 -5.39
C SER A 131 -19.59 -11.24 -4.46
N GLN A 132 -19.58 -12.46 -3.92
CA GLN A 132 -18.45 -13.00 -3.17
C GLN A 132 -17.17 -12.77 -3.97
N ARG A 133 -16.23 -12.03 -3.41
CA ARG A 133 -14.89 -11.86 -3.97
C ARG A 133 -13.94 -12.69 -3.16
N PHE A 134 -13.11 -13.41 -3.85
CA PHE A 134 -12.01 -14.14 -3.23
C PHE A 134 -10.92 -13.16 -2.79
N GLN A 135 -10.25 -13.49 -1.70
CA GLN A 135 -9.07 -12.77 -1.28
C GLN A 135 -7.90 -13.17 -2.19
N GLU A 136 -7.40 -12.24 -3.00
CA GLU A 136 -6.27 -12.47 -3.91
C GLU A 136 -4.94 -12.02 -3.28
N ALA A 137 -4.97 -11.04 -2.37
CA ALA A 137 -3.80 -10.51 -1.65
C ALA A 137 -4.10 -10.33 -0.16
N VAL A 138 -3.06 -10.24 0.66
CA VAL A 138 -3.23 -9.94 2.09
C VAL A 138 -3.98 -8.63 2.29
N THR A 139 -3.65 -7.62 1.48
CA THR A 139 -4.34 -6.32 1.48
C THR A 139 -4.86 -5.98 0.10
N MET A 140 -6.15 -5.72 -0.02
CA MET A 140 -6.83 -5.37 -1.27
C MET A 140 -7.48 -4.00 -1.19
N ILE A 141 -7.09 -3.09 -2.09
CA ILE A 141 -7.57 -1.72 -2.14
C ILE A 141 -8.38 -1.51 -3.43
N TYR A 142 -9.68 -1.37 -3.30
CA TYR A 142 -10.60 -1.03 -4.39
C TYR A 142 -11.10 0.41 -4.33
N ALA A 143 -10.88 1.09 -3.21
CA ALA A 143 -11.28 2.48 -3.01
C ALA A 143 -10.34 3.44 -3.73
N THR A 144 -10.87 4.60 -4.12
CA THR A 144 -10.06 5.75 -4.55
C THR A 144 -9.55 6.53 -3.35
N ASP A 145 -8.57 7.41 -3.58
CA ASP A 145 -8.09 8.34 -2.56
C ASP A 145 -7.63 7.63 -1.28
N PHE A 146 -7.05 6.44 -1.47
CA PHE A 146 -6.47 5.67 -0.37
C PHE A 146 -5.02 6.12 -0.13
N TYR A 147 -4.68 6.24 1.15
CA TYR A 147 -3.31 6.52 1.57
C TYR A 147 -2.88 5.60 2.71
N ALA A 148 -1.63 5.16 2.69
CA ALA A 148 -1.03 4.49 3.84
C ALA A 148 0.42 4.94 4.04
N GLU A 149 0.83 5.07 5.31
CA GLU A 149 2.22 5.35 5.67
C GLU A 149 2.68 4.56 6.89
N ASN A 150 3.99 4.31 6.97
CA ASN A 150 4.66 3.67 8.10
C ASN A 150 4.11 2.27 8.44
N ILE A 151 3.70 1.48 7.43
CA ILE A 151 3.14 0.14 7.60
C ILE A 151 3.93 -0.87 6.76
N SER A 152 4.12 -2.08 7.30
CA SER A 152 4.58 -3.25 6.57
C SER A 152 3.40 -4.13 6.18
N PHE A 153 3.28 -4.44 4.88
CA PHE A 153 2.33 -5.39 4.32
C PHE A 153 3.06 -6.67 3.95
N VAL A 154 2.73 -7.78 4.58
CA VAL A 154 3.52 -9.00 4.50
C VAL A 154 2.64 -10.21 4.16
N ASN A 155 2.97 -10.88 3.06
CA ASN A 155 2.46 -12.23 2.85
C ASN A 155 3.47 -13.23 3.42
N THR A 156 3.11 -13.88 4.53
CA THR A 156 4.02 -14.76 5.25
C THR A 156 4.31 -16.06 4.50
N TRP A 157 3.44 -16.51 3.60
CA TRP A 157 3.79 -17.63 2.71
C TRP A 157 5.05 -17.33 1.91
N GLY A 158 5.07 -16.19 1.21
CA GLY A 158 6.19 -15.82 0.37
C GLY A 158 7.48 -15.63 1.16
N THR A 159 7.41 -14.94 2.30
CA THR A 159 8.60 -14.64 3.11
C THR A 159 9.15 -15.85 3.86
N GLU A 160 8.31 -16.83 4.20
CA GLU A 160 8.73 -18.04 4.91
C GLU A 160 9.22 -19.16 3.97
N LYS A 161 8.48 -19.37 2.88
CA LYS A 161 8.76 -20.49 1.96
C LYS A 161 9.82 -20.16 0.93
N LEU A 162 9.89 -18.89 0.48
CA LEU A 162 10.81 -18.40 -0.55
C LEU A 162 10.74 -19.21 -1.87
N ILE A 163 9.54 -19.63 -2.21
CA ILE A 163 9.18 -20.34 -3.45
C ILE A 163 7.80 -19.86 -3.93
N GLY A 164 7.44 -20.14 -5.21
CA GLY A 164 6.06 -20.03 -5.68
C GLY A 164 5.09 -21.00 -4.97
N PRO A 165 3.82 -20.94 -5.24
CA PRO A 165 3.15 -20.08 -6.22
C PRO A 165 2.96 -18.64 -5.79
N MET A 166 2.19 -17.87 -6.59
CA MET A 166 1.82 -16.47 -6.34
C MET A 166 1.32 -16.26 -4.90
N ALA A 167 1.80 -15.22 -4.25
CA ALA A 167 1.53 -14.93 -2.85
C ALA A 167 1.54 -13.40 -2.63
N GLU A 168 0.49 -12.73 -3.08
CA GLU A 168 0.41 -11.27 -3.08
C GLU A 168 0.30 -10.70 -1.65
N ALA A 169 1.13 -9.72 -1.35
CA ALA A 169 1.00 -8.91 -0.14
C ALA A 169 0.01 -7.75 -0.37
N MET A 170 0.01 -7.19 -1.59
CA MET A 170 -0.78 -6.01 -1.94
C MET A 170 -1.46 -6.16 -3.30
N TYR A 171 -2.72 -5.74 -3.36
CA TYR A 171 -3.51 -5.56 -4.57
C TYR A 171 -4.13 -4.17 -4.59
N THR A 172 -3.94 -3.43 -5.70
CA THR A 172 -4.49 -2.08 -5.87
C THR A 172 -5.26 -1.97 -7.18
N ALA A 173 -6.50 -1.44 -7.15
CA ALA A 173 -7.43 -1.56 -8.27
C ALA A 173 -8.25 -0.29 -8.61
N ASN A 174 -7.80 0.90 -8.20
CA ASN A 174 -8.52 2.14 -8.51
C ASN A 174 -7.56 3.33 -8.61
N ASP A 175 -8.09 4.55 -8.71
CA ASP A 175 -7.31 5.77 -8.91
C ASP A 175 -6.90 6.44 -7.58
N ARG A 176 -5.78 7.16 -7.59
CA ARG A 176 -5.24 7.94 -6.46
C ARG A 176 -5.00 7.08 -5.21
N ILE A 177 -4.26 5.99 -5.38
CA ILE A 177 -3.79 5.14 -4.29
C ILE A 177 -2.32 5.47 -4.03
N ALA A 178 -1.98 5.83 -2.79
CA ALA A 178 -0.64 6.27 -2.46
C ALA A 178 -0.08 5.61 -1.18
N PHE A 179 1.24 5.39 -1.19
CA PHE A 179 1.98 4.82 -0.07
C PHE A 179 3.23 5.65 0.21
N TYR A 180 3.50 5.89 1.47
CA TYR A 180 4.72 6.56 1.92
C TYR A 180 5.39 5.78 3.04
N ASN A 181 6.71 5.57 2.92
CA ASN A 181 7.50 4.88 3.94
C ASN A 181 6.90 3.53 4.38
N CYS A 182 6.42 2.73 3.40
CA CYS A 182 5.82 1.41 3.61
C CYS A 182 6.77 0.28 3.18
N LYS A 183 6.50 -0.94 3.65
CA LYS A 183 7.15 -2.17 3.17
C LYS A 183 6.14 -3.11 2.56
N PHE A 184 6.49 -3.71 1.43
CA PHE A 184 5.71 -4.76 0.75
C PHE A 184 6.60 -5.99 0.63
N ARG A 185 6.20 -7.08 1.28
CA ARG A 185 7.06 -8.23 1.47
C ARG A 185 6.37 -9.53 1.09
N SER A 186 6.94 -10.22 0.13
CA SER A 186 6.58 -11.56 -0.27
C SER A 186 7.71 -12.20 -1.10
N PHE A 187 7.38 -13.16 -1.96
CA PHE A 187 8.33 -13.83 -2.84
C PHE A 187 7.92 -13.73 -4.31
N GLN A 188 6.78 -14.30 -4.70
CA GLN A 188 6.25 -14.21 -6.06
C GLN A 188 5.01 -13.33 -6.04
N ASP A 189 4.93 -12.40 -7.02
CA ASP A 189 3.77 -11.53 -7.23
C ASP A 189 3.44 -10.62 -6.02
N THR A 190 4.44 -9.98 -5.41
CA THR A 190 4.26 -9.25 -4.15
C THR A 190 3.22 -8.14 -4.23
N TRP A 191 3.23 -7.32 -5.31
CA TRP A 191 2.26 -6.24 -5.50
C TRP A 191 1.65 -6.29 -6.88
N GLN A 192 0.34 -6.58 -6.92
CA GLN A 192 -0.48 -6.49 -8.14
C GLN A 192 -1.13 -5.11 -8.26
N THR A 193 -0.93 -4.48 -9.41
CA THR A 193 -1.69 -3.28 -9.80
C THR A 193 -2.70 -3.65 -10.87
N LYS A 194 -3.99 -3.46 -10.62
CA LYS A 194 -5.03 -3.82 -11.59
C LYS A 194 -6.02 -2.70 -11.80
N VAL A 195 -5.91 -2.05 -12.94
CA VAL A 195 -6.88 -1.03 -13.35
C VAL A 195 -7.78 -1.57 -14.45
N GLN A 196 -9.01 -1.10 -14.48
CA GLN A 196 -10.05 -1.53 -15.40
C GLN A 196 -10.79 -0.30 -15.95
N SER A 197 -11.55 -0.48 -17.01
CA SER A 197 -12.43 0.59 -17.53
C SER A 197 -13.43 1.10 -16.50
N SER A 198 -13.78 0.27 -15.50
CA SER A 198 -14.65 0.63 -14.39
C SER A 198 -13.94 1.29 -13.21
N SER A 199 -12.60 1.39 -13.24
CA SER A 199 -11.84 2.19 -12.28
C SER A 199 -12.14 3.68 -12.50
N GLU A 200 -12.03 4.49 -11.47
CA GLU A 200 -12.01 5.93 -11.68
C GLU A 200 -10.79 6.28 -12.56
N ASN A 201 -10.93 7.18 -13.51
CA ASN A 201 -9.94 7.45 -14.55
C ASN A 201 -9.65 6.24 -15.49
N GLY A 202 -10.45 5.17 -15.42
CA GLY A 202 -10.37 3.99 -16.29
C GLY A 202 -9.01 3.30 -16.25
N ILE A 203 -8.47 2.94 -17.42
CA ILE A 203 -7.16 2.30 -17.55
C ILE A 203 -5.97 3.21 -17.20
N ASN A 204 -6.21 4.50 -16.99
CA ASN A 204 -5.21 5.48 -16.59
C ASN A 204 -5.26 5.83 -15.10
N ALA A 205 -5.93 5.01 -14.30
CA ALA A 205 -5.91 5.12 -12.84
C ALA A 205 -4.46 5.09 -12.31
N ARG A 206 -4.21 5.92 -11.31
CA ARG A 206 -2.85 6.29 -10.86
C ARG A 206 -2.56 5.74 -9.48
N HIS A 207 -1.36 5.18 -9.34
CA HIS A 207 -0.81 4.78 -8.05
C HIS A 207 0.53 5.50 -7.82
N TYR A 208 0.87 5.67 -6.56
CA TYR A 208 2.11 6.31 -6.15
C TYR A 208 2.72 5.59 -4.94
N ALA A 209 4.04 5.47 -4.91
CA ALA A 209 4.75 5.08 -3.70
C ALA A 209 6.09 5.80 -3.60
N SER A 210 6.44 6.24 -2.39
CA SER A 210 7.73 6.89 -2.11
C SER A 210 8.33 6.40 -0.81
N ASP A 211 9.68 6.37 -0.77
CA ASP A 211 10.47 6.02 0.41
C ASP A 211 10.15 4.61 0.95
N CYS A 212 9.71 3.73 0.05
CA CYS A 212 9.24 2.39 0.36
C CYS A 212 10.34 1.32 0.21
N TRP A 213 9.98 0.12 0.63
CA TRP A 213 10.71 -1.12 0.39
C TRP A 213 9.78 -2.13 -0.26
N ILE A 214 10.14 -2.64 -1.42
CA ILE A 214 9.38 -3.66 -2.13
C ILE A 214 10.31 -4.85 -2.36
N GLU A 215 9.99 -6.02 -1.81
CA GLU A 215 10.80 -7.21 -1.94
C GLU A 215 10.08 -8.36 -2.59
N GLY A 216 10.82 -9.20 -3.29
CA GLY A 216 10.36 -10.42 -3.92
C GLY A 216 11.41 -11.05 -4.82
N ALA A 217 11.00 -12.08 -5.57
CA ALA A 217 11.88 -12.79 -6.48
C ALA A 217 11.32 -12.96 -7.89
N VAL A 218 10.01 -13.17 -8.02
CA VAL A 218 9.38 -13.43 -9.31
C VAL A 218 8.23 -12.46 -9.52
N ASP A 219 8.34 -11.63 -10.57
CA ASP A 219 7.28 -10.69 -10.97
C ASP A 219 6.72 -9.87 -9.79
N TYR A 220 7.58 -9.53 -8.85
CA TYR A 220 7.12 -9.03 -7.56
C TYR A 220 6.50 -7.62 -7.60
N PHE A 221 6.52 -6.99 -8.78
CA PHE A 221 5.73 -5.82 -9.11
C PHE A 221 5.07 -6.03 -10.48
N TYR A 222 3.75 -6.26 -10.52
CA TYR A 222 3.12 -6.68 -11.77
C TYR A 222 1.71 -6.11 -11.97
N GLY A 223 1.17 -6.31 -13.19
CA GLY A 223 -0.16 -5.88 -13.57
C GLY A 223 -0.17 -4.73 -14.59
N ASN A 224 -1.22 -3.90 -14.58
CA ASN A 224 -1.48 -2.95 -15.65
C ASN A 224 -1.78 -1.51 -15.19
N GLY A 225 -1.47 -1.15 -13.95
CA GLY A 225 -1.67 0.20 -13.42
C GLY A 225 -0.64 1.22 -13.92
N ASN A 226 -0.97 2.49 -13.86
CA ASN A 226 0.02 3.56 -13.99
C ASN A 226 0.59 3.88 -12.60
N VAL A 227 1.85 3.59 -12.39
CA VAL A 227 2.48 3.69 -11.06
C VAL A 227 3.78 4.48 -11.13
N LEU A 228 3.87 5.53 -10.34
CA LEU A 228 5.14 6.22 -10.07
C LEU A 228 5.68 5.74 -8.73
N ILE A 229 6.90 5.19 -8.76
CA ILE A 229 7.64 4.75 -7.57
C ILE A 229 8.89 5.62 -7.45
N GLU A 230 9.07 6.27 -6.30
CA GLU A 230 10.21 7.14 -6.06
C GLU A 230 10.99 6.77 -4.80
N ASN A 231 12.30 7.03 -4.78
CA ASN A 231 13.18 6.88 -3.61
C ASN A 231 13.08 5.51 -2.92
N THR A 232 12.72 4.47 -3.65
CA THR A 232 12.31 3.17 -3.11
C THR A 232 13.39 2.12 -3.35
N THR A 233 13.57 1.22 -2.38
CA THR A 233 14.42 0.05 -2.56
C THR A 233 13.58 -1.10 -3.11
N LEU A 234 14.02 -1.64 -4.25
CA LEU A 234 13.52 -2.87 -4.87
C LEU A 234 14.50 -3.98 -4.48
N TYR A 235 14.08 -4.89 -3.60
CA TYR A 235 14.97 -5.87 -3.00
C TYR A 235 14.73 -7.28 -3.50
N ASN A 236 15.71 -7.82 -4.19
CA ASN A 236 15.66 -9.17 -4.73
C ASN A 236 16.03 -10.19 -3.65
N VAL A 237 15.05 -10.97 -3.19
CA VAL A 237 15.25 -11.96 -2.13
C VAL A 237 15.91 -13.25 -2.64
N ARG A 238 16.14 -13.35 -3.94
CA ARG A 238 16.79 -14.50 -4.60
C ARG A 238 17.69 -14.01 -5.75
N TYR A 239 18.76 -14.76 -6.05
CA TYR A 239 19.47 -14.59 -7.32
C TYR A 239 18.59 -15.01 -8.50
N GLY A 240 18.68 -14.30 -9.61
CA GLY A 240 17.83 -14.53 -10.78
C GLY A 240 16.39 -14.02 -10.60
N SER A 241 16.22 -12.97 -9.80
CA SER A 241 14.92 -12.33 -9.62
C SER A 241 14.46 -11.56 -10.85
N VAL A 242 13.16 -11.47 -11.02
CA VAL A 242 12.46 -10.64 -12.00
C VAL A 242 11.65 -9.59 -11.26
N ILE A 243 11.95 -8.30 -11.47
CA ILE A 243 11.29 -7.22 -10.73
C ILE A 243 9.87 -7.02 -11.25
N THR A 244 9.71 -6.71 -12.54
CA THR A 244 8.41 -6.34 -13.09
C THR A 244 7.87 -7.34 -14.10
N ALA A 245 6.55 -7.55 -14.08
CA ALA A 245 5.80 -8.23 -15.13
C ALA A 245 4.62 -7.35 -15.56
N ALA A 246 4.89 -6.40 -16.43
CA ALA A 246 3.92 -5.43 -16.90
C ALA A 246 3.04 -5.98 -18.02
N ASN A 247 1.72 -5.67 -17.99
CA ASN A 247 0.77 -6.06 -19.03
C ASN A 247 -0.24 -4.96 -19.36
N HIS A 248 0.23 -3.74 -19.55
CA HIS A 248 -0.62 -2.58 -19.74
C HIS A 248 -1.60 -2.75 -20.92
N THR A 249 -2.76 -2.13 -20.77
CA THR A 249 -3.78 -2.09 -21.83
C THR A 249 -3.35 -1.10 -22.91
N THR A 250 -3.66 -1.38 -24.16
CA THR A 250 -3.47 -0.42 -25.27
C THR A 250 -4.15 0.91 -24.93
N GLY A 251 -3.41 2.01 -25.03
CA GLY A 251 -3.88 3.35 -24.65
C GLY A 251 -3.54 3.77 -23.22
N THR A 252 -2.81 2.93 -22.47
CA THR A 252 -2.21 3.34 -21.20
C THR A 252 -1.23 4.48 -21.43
N ASN A 253 -1.29 5.52 -20.58
CA ASN A 253 -0.54 6.75 -20.78
C ASN A 253 0.97 6.58 -20.53
N TRP A 254 1.38 5.91 -19.43
CA TRP A 254 2.79 5.87 -19.05
C TRP A 254 3.25 4.58 -18.33
N GLY A 255 2.38 3.75 -17.78
CA GLY A 255 2.73 2.45 -17.18
C GLY A 255 3.50 2.55 -15.86
N TYR A 256 4.58 1.77 -15.70
CA TYR A 256 5.44 1.78 -14.51
C TYR A 256 6.63 2.71 -14.69
N VAL A 257 6.83 3.61 -13.73
CA VAL A 257 7.98 4.50 -13.66
C VAL A 257 8.64 4.38 -12.29
N PHE A 258 9.89 3.92 -12.28
CA PHE A 258 10.74 3.86 -11.09
C PHE A 258 11.78 4.98 -11.19
N ASN A 259 11.69 5.98 -10.32
CA ASN A 259 12.56 7.14 -10.34
C ASN A 259 13.37 7.24 -9.05
N ASN A 260 14.68 7.46 -9.17
CA ASN A 260 15.60 7.55 -8.04
C ASN A 260 15.52 6.35 -7.07
N CYS A 261 15.28 5.15 -7.62
CA CYS A 261 15.17 3.91 -6.86
C CYS A 261 16.54 3.24 -6.69
N THR A 262 16.59 2.24 -5.83
CA THR A 262 17.76 1.36 -5.68
C THR A 262 17.33 -0.08 -5.88
N VAL A 263 17.94 -0.79 -6.81
CA VAL A 263 17.82 -2.25 -6.94
C VAL A 263 18.95 -2.89 -6.13
N ASP A 264 18.59 -3.65 -5.12
CA ASP A 264 19.50 -4.31 -4.19
C ASP A 264 19.07 -5.77 -3.98
N GLY A 265 19.81 -6.55 -3.23
CA GLY A 265 19.42 -7.89 -2.84
C GLY A 265 20.47 -8.97 -3.01
N ILE A 266 20.02 -10.21 -3.08
CA ILE A 266 20.88 -11.39 -3.21
C ILE A 266 21.39 -11.49 -4.64
N ASN A 267 22.70 -11.38 -4.79
CA ASN A 267 23.39 -11.35 -6.08
C ASN A 267 24.23 -12.62 -6.37
N LYS A 268 24.10 -13.63 -5.53
CA LYS A 268 24.78 -14.93 -5.70
C LYS A 268 23.81 -16.07 -5.45
N VAL A 269 24.05 -17.18 -6.13
CA VAL A 269 23.35 -18.43 -5.89
C VAL A 269 23.66 -18.93 -4.47
N ASP A 270 22.63 -19.20 -3.71
CA ASP A 270 22.71 -19.86 -2.40
C ASP A 270 21.93 -21.18 -2.48
N PRO A 271 22.62 -22.30 -2.81
CA PRO A 271 21.97 -23.60 -2.97
C PRO A 271 21.40 -24.14 -1.65
N ASP A 272 21.96 -23.73 -0.51
CA ASP A 272 21.54 -24.24 0.80
C ASP A 272 20.22 -23.60 1.24
N LYS A 273 19.99 -22.36 0.80
CA LYS A 273 18.81 -21.57 1.19
C LYS A 273 17.58 -21.83 0.31
N TYR A 274 17.77 -22.05 -0.98
CA TYR A 274 16.66 -22.12 -1.94
C TYR A 274 16.38 -23.50 -2.48
N GLY A 275 17.18 -24.51 -2.11
CA GLY A 275 17.07 -25.88 -2.60
C GLY A 275 17.24 -26.01 -4.13
N THR A 276 17.61 -27.17 -4.59
CA THR A 276 17.71 -27.47 -6.04
C THR A 276 16.34 -27.78 -6.66
N GLU A 277 15.28 -27.83 -5.88
CA GLU A 277 13.95 -28.32 -6.25
C GLU A 277 12.91 -27.22 -6.53
N SER A 278 13.26 -25.94 -6.33
CA SER A 278 12.36 -24.86 -6.74
C SER A 278 12.15 -24.91 -8.25
N LEU A 279 10.93 -25.14 -8.70
CA LEU A 279 10.58 -25.20 -10.13
C LEU A 279 11.00 -23.94 -10.91
N ASP A 280 11.13 -22.83 -10.22
CA ASP A 280 11.55 -21.54 -10.79
C ASP A 280 13.06 -21.30 -10.69
N TYR A 281 13.78 -22.10 -9.92
CA TYR A 281 15.22 -21.99 -9.77
C TYR A 281 15.94 -22.93 -10.72
N GLN A 282 16.45 -22.40 -11.80
CA GLN A 282 17.27 -23.15 -12.76
C GLN A 282 18.63 -22.45 -12.95
N PRO A 283 19.59 -22.67 -12.05
CA PRO A 283 20.92 -22.05 -12.15
C PRO A 283 21.64 -22.43 -13.45
N SER A 284 21.34 -23.60 -14.01
CA SER A 284 21.89 -24.06 -15.28
C SER A 284 21.44 -23.26 -16.51
N LYS A 285 20.39 -22.44 -16.41
CA LYS A 285 19.90 -21.61 -17.49
C LYS A 285 20.46 -20.18 -17.48
N GLY A 286 21.42 -19.89 -16.59
CA GLY A 286 22.07 -18.58 -16.55
C GLY A 286 21.08 -17.44 -16.34
N THR A 287 20.09 -17.61 -15.45
CA THR A 287 19.11 -16.57 -15.15
C THR A 287 19.81 -15.43 -14.43
N ALA A 288 20.12 -14.38 -15.17
CA ALA A 288 20.56 -13.11 -14.59
C ALA A 288 19.40 -12.44 -13.85
N GLN A 289 19.73 -11.54 -12.93
CA GLN A 289 18.77 -10.57 -12.40
C GLN A 289 18.17 -9.77 -13.56
N THR A 290 16.87 -9.56 -13.57
CA THR A 290 16.21 -8.80 -14.63
C THR A 290 15.32 -7.69 -14.07
N LEU A 291 15.34 -6.53 -14.73
CA LEU A 291 14.45 -5.42 -14.38
C LEU A 291 12.99 -5.75 -14.67
N GLY A 292 12.74 -6.64 -15.62
CA GLY A 292 11.39 -7.07 -15.92
C GLY A 292 11.30 -8.02 -17.10
N ARG A 293 10.12 -8.59 -17.25
CA ARG A 293 9.74 -9.38 -18.42
C ARG A 293 8.34 -8.97 -18.91
N PRO A 294 8.04 -9.05 -20.20
CA PRO A 294 6.70 -8.80 -20.69
C PRO A 294 5.77 -9.92 -20.22
N TRP A 295 4.63 -9.56 -19.66
CA TRP A 295 3.60 -10.55 -19.27
C TRP A 295 2.44 -10.51 -20.24
N GLN A 296 2.27 -9.94 -21.17
CA GLN A 296 1.29 -9.92 -22.27
C GLN A 296 1.67 -8.83 -23.28
N ASN A 297 0.67 -8.27 -23.96
CA ASN A 297 0.86 -7.19 -24.90
C ASN A 297 1.11 -5.87 -24.17
N ASN A 298 1.87 -4.96 -24.75
CA ASN A 298 2.13 -3.59 -24.29
C ASN A 298 2.75 -3.43 -22.88
N PRO A 299 3.84 -4.11 -22.53
CA PRO A 299 4.55 -3.83 -21.29
C PRO A 299 5.18 -2.44 -21.37
N ILE A 300 4.95 -1.60 -20.34
CA ILE A 300 5.55 -0.27 -20.23
C ILE A 300 6.22 -0.19 -18.86
N THR A 301 7.55 -0.21 -18.84
CA THR A 301 8.33 -0.10 -17.61
C THR A 301 9.54 0.78 -17.88
N VAL A 302 9.75 1.76 -17.02
CA VAL A 302 10.83 2.75 -17.13
C VAL A 302 11.55 2.86 -15.80
N PHE A 303 12.89 2.77 -15.83
CA PHE A 303 13.75 3.03 -14.68
C PHE A 303 14.55 4.31 -14.95
N LEU A 304 14.36 5.34 -14.13
CA LEU A 304 15.02 6.63 -14.21
C LEU A 304 15.90 6.81 -12.97
N ASN A 305 17.12 7.32 -13.15
CA ASN A 305 18.03 7.64 -12.04
C ASN A 305 18.18 6.49 -11.01
N THR A 306 17.94 5.26 -11.44
CA THR A 306 17.90 4.09 -10.57
C THR A 306 19.29 3.50 -10.40
N LYS A 307 19.69 3.26 -9.15
CA LYS A 307 20.97 2.66 -8.81
C LYS A 307 20.86 1.14 -8.79
N LEU A 308 21.67 0.47 -9.56
CA LEU A 308 21.83 -0.99 -9.54
C LEU A 308 23.01 -1.35 -8.65
N LYS A 309 22.81 -2.23 -7.66
CA LYS A 309 23.86 -2.68 -6.73
C LYS A 309 24.61 -3.91 -7.25
N PHE A 310 24.16 -4.49 -8.36
CA PHE A 310 24.75 -5.65 -9.02
C PHE A 310 24.46 -5.62 -10.54
N ASP A 311 25.14 -6.48 -11.30
CA ASP A 311 24.93 -6.63 -12.74
C ASP A 311 23.57 -7.28 -13.04
N ILE A 312 22.92 -6.84 -14.11
CA ILE A 312 21.61 -7.30 -14.59
C ILE A 312 21.79 -8.05 -15.90
#